data_e1090543b88862632443573aa7a3a33b
#
_entry.id   e1090543b88862632443573aa7a3a33b
#
_cell.length_a   1.000
_cell.length_b   1.000
_cell.length_c   1.000
_cell.angle_alpha   90.00
_cell.angle_beta   90.00
_cell.angle_gamma   90.00
#
_symmetry.space_group_name_H-M   'P 1'
#
loop_
_entity.id
_entity.type
_entity.pdbx_description
1 polymer ?
#
loop_
_entity_poly.entity_id
_entity_poly.type
_entity_poly.pdbx_seq_one_letter_code
_entity_poly.pdbx_strand_id
1 'polypeptide(L)'
;HKIDCPTVFREGDKWYMTYVVYNGKSGLDGRGYETWIAESDNLLEWRTLGRVLSYRDGFWDCNQRGGFPALPDMEWGGSYALQTYKGKHWMTYLGGEGTGYESVNKPLYIGLAWTDRPLGSAHEWQAQDKPVMSIHDKDAQWWEKLTQYKSVVYWDKEKTLGAPFVMFYNAAGRHPETDLKAERVGIALSKDMKKWKRYPGNPVFAHEADGTITGDAHIQKMGDVYVMFYFSAFEPSRKYKAFNTFAASYDLVHWTDWKGADLIIPS
;
A
#
# COMPACT_ATOMS: atom_id res chain seq x y z
N HIS A 1 -5.63 -17.69 11.61
CA HIS A 1 -5.11 -16.81 10.56
C HIS A 1 -4.95 -15.39 11.13
N LYS A 2 -3.95 -14.68 10.64
CA LYS A 2 -3.80 -13.24 10.90
C LYS A 2 -4.44 -12.47 9.76
N ILE A 3 -5.13 -11.40 10.09
CA ILE A 3 -5.76 -10.47 9.13
C ILE A 3 -5.07 -9.13 9.28
N ASP A 4 -4.76 -8.49 8.15
CA ASP A 4 -4.00 -7.25 8.12
C ASP A 4 -4.44 -6.34 6.95
N CYS A 5 -4.01 -5.09 6.99
CA CYS A 5 -4.13 -4.13 5.89
C CYS A 5 -5.55 -4.00 5.29
N PRO A 6 -6.60 -3.73 6.08
CA PRO A 6 -7.92 -3.50 5.53
C PRO A 6 -7.94 -2.23 4.68
N THR A 7 -8.59 -2.30 3.52
CA THR A 7 -8.89 -1.13 2.68
C THR A 7 -10.38 -1.12 2.37
N VAL A 8 -11.07 -0.08 2.84
CA VAL A 8 -12.53 0.06 2.73
C VAL A 8 -12.87 1.03 1.61
N PHE A 9 -13.86 0.68 0.80
CA PHE A 9 -14.35 1.49 -0.33
C PHE A 9 -15.81 1.19 -0.61
N ARG A 10 -16.46 1.99 -1.47
CA ARG A 10 -17.87 1.87 -1.77
C ARG A 10 -18.09 1.54 -3.26
N GLU A 11 -19.07 0.68 -3.55
CA GLU A 11 -19.59 0.46 -4.90
C GLU A 11 -21.12 0.38 -4.84
N GLY A 12 -21.82 1.30 -5.48
CA GLY A 12 -23.26 1.45 -5.37
C GLY A 12 -23.68 1.72 -3.92
N ASP A 13 -24.60 0.93 -3.41
CA ASP A 13 -25.14 1.08 -2.05
C ASP A 13 -24.39 0.24 -1.01
N LYS A 14 -23.37 -0.52 -1.43
CA LYS A 14 -22.61 -1.40 -0.54
C LYS A 14 -21.22 -0.90 -0.26
N TRP A 15 -20.73 -1.23 0.92
CA TRP A 15 -19.34 -1.11 1.32
C TRP A 15 -18.61 -2.42 1.07
N TYR A 16 -17.39 -2.31 0.62
CA TYR A 16 -16.46 -3.42 0.43
C TYR A 16 -15.19 -3.18 1.21
N MET A 17 -14.56 -4.27 1.63
CA MET A 17 -13.26 -4.24 2.27
C MET A 17 -12.39 -5.33 1.67
N THR A 18 -11.26 -4.95 1.07
CA THR A 18 -10.21 -5.92 0.86
C THR A 18 -9.32 -5.98 2.10
N TYR A 19 -8.81 -7.15 2.39
CA TYR A 19 -7.89 -7.38 3.49
C TYR A 19 -6.94 -8.52 3.17
N VAL A 20 -5.78 -8.48 3.78
CA VAL A 20 -4.73 -9.47 3.61
C VAL A 20 -4.89 -10.55 4.66
N VAL A 21 -4.78 -11.80 4.26
CA VAL A 21 -4.84 -12.96 5.15
C VAL A 21 -3.52 -13.71 5.10
N TYR A 22 -2.86 -13.82 6.25
CA TYR A 22 -1.71 -14.68 6.43
C TYR A 22 -2.14 -16.06 6.89
N ASN A 23 -1.71 -17.10 6.21
CA ASN A 23 -2.17 -18.46 6.47
C ASN A 23 -1.40 -19.22 7.55
N GLY A 24 -0.37 -18.60 8.15
CA GLY A 24 0.41 -19.18 9.23
C GLY A 24 -0.13 -18.87 10.62
N LYS A 25 0.38 -19.58 11.61
CA LYS A 25 0.11 -19.35 13.04
C LYS A 25 1.13 -18.41 13.67
N SER A 26 2.39 -18.49 13.22
CA SER A 26 3.49 -17.63 13.64
C SER A 26 4.07 -16.86 12.44
N GLY A 27 5.05 -16.00 12.66
CA GLY A 27 5.72 -15.25 11.59
C GLY A 27 6.56 -16.10 10.63
N LEU A 28 6.75 -17.39 10.89
CA LEU A 28 7.69 -18.24 10.12
C LEU A 28 7.03 -19.46 9.47
N ASP A 29 5.88 -19.91 9.95
CA ASP A 29 5.29 -21.21 9.58
C ASP A 29 4.27 -21.17 8.44
N GLY A 30 3.90 -19.99 7.96
CA GLY A 30 2.94 -19.84 6.88
C GLY A 30 3.59 -19.69 5.52
N ARG A 31 2.82 -20.02 4.47
CA ARG A 31 3.24 -19.78 3.10
C ARG A 31 3.37 -18.28 2.81
N GLY A 32 2.39 -17.48 3.19
CA GLY A 32 2.39 -16.05 3.00
C GLY A 32 0.98 -15.44 2.91
N TYR A 33 0.88 -14.34 2.19
CA TYR A 33 -0.34 -13.57 2.04
C TYR A 33 -1.20 -13.98 0.86
N GLU A 34 -2.52 -13.92 1.08
CA GLU A 34 -3.56 -13.86 0.06
C GLU A 34 -4.43 -12.63 0.31
N THR A 35 -5.10 -12.12 -0.72
CA THR A 35 -6.06 -11.01 -0.57
C THR A 35 -7.48 -11.52 -0.65
N TRP A 36 -8.29 -11.11 0.30
CA TRP A 36 -9.70 -11.44 0.41
C TRP A 36 -10.56 -10.19 0.29
N ILE A 37 -11.85 -10.38 0.01
CA ILE A 37 -12.85 -9.32 -0.03
C ILE A 37 -14.05 -9.68 0.82
N ALA A 38 -14.58 -8.67 1.51
CA ALA A 38 -15.83 -8.73 2.25
C ALA A 38 -16.76 -7.59 1.84
N GLU A 39 -18.06 -7.72 2.12
CA GLU A 39 -19.05 -6.66 1.92
C GLU A 39 -19.78 -6.33 3.22
N SER A 40 -20.36 -5.13 3.29
CA SER A 40 -21.16 -4.64 4.40
C SER A 40 -22.21 -3.63 3.91
N ASP A 41 -23.34 -3.59 4.60
CA ASP A 41 -24.36 -2.56 4.41
C ASP A 41 -24.19 -1.37 5.37
N ASN A 42 -23.43 -1.54 6.47
CA ASN A 42 -23.43 -0.58 7.60
C ASN A 42 -22.04 -0.30 8.19
N LEU A 43 -20.94 -0.86 7.61
CA LEU A 43 -19.55 -0.76 8.10
C LEU A 43 -19.28 -1.47 9.44
N LEU A 44 -20.28 -2.04 10.08
CA LEU A 44 -20.17 -2.71 11.38
C LEU A 44 -20.17 -4.24 11.23
N GLU A 45 -21.03 -4.74 10.36
CA GLU A 45 -21.17 -6.16 10.10
C GLU A 45 -20.63 -6.49 8.71
N TRP A 46 -19.66 -7.40 8.65
CA TRP A 46 -18.96 -7.76 7.42
C TRP A 46 -19.17 -9.20 7.06
N ARG A 47 -19.54 -9.45 5.81
CA ARG A 47 -19.65 -10.78 5.22
C ARG A 47 -18.51 -11.04 4.26
N THR A 48 -17.64 -11.98 4.58
CA THR A 48 -16.57 -12.43 3.67
C THR A 48 -17.17 -13.04 2.41
N LEU A 49 -16.74 -12.58 1.24
CA LEU A 49 -17.17 -13.07 -0.05
C LEU A 49 -16.20 -14.13 -0.60
N GLY A 50 -14.89 -13.92 -0.50
CA GLY A 50 -13.89 -14.86 -0.99
C GLY A 50 -12.53 -14.22 -1.25
N ARG A 51 -11.67 -14.99 -1.93
CA ARG A 51 -10.33 -14.55 -2.35
C ARG A 51 -10.39 -13.80 -3.68
N VAL A 52 -9.52 -12.81 -3.81
CA VAL A 52 -9.34 -12.02 -5.03
C VAL A 52 -7.90 -12.06 -5.56
N LEU A 53 -6.92 -12.37 -4.70
CA LEU A 53 -5.57 -12.77 -5.10
C LEU A 53 -5.16 -13.98 -4.28
N SER A 54 -5.04 -15.13 -4.94
CA SER A 54 -4.61 -16.39 -4.35
C SER A 54 -3.15 -16.70 -4.69
N TYR A 55 -2.54 -17.69 -4.03
CA TYR A 55 -1.22 -18.18 -4.39
C TYR A 55 -1.13 -18.58 -5.85
N ARG A 56 0.02 -18.31 -6.48
CA ARG A 56 0.22 -18.53 -7.91
C ARG A 56 1.54 -19.27 -8.17
N ASP A 57 1.55 -20.58 -8.06
CA ASP A 57 2.74 -21.40 -8.23
C ASP A 57 3.42 -21.18 -9.59
N GLY A 58 4.75 -21.15 -9.59
CA GLY A 58 5.56 -20.94 -10.79
C GLY A 58 5.77 -19.49 -11.19
N PHE A 59 5.25 -18.54 -10.42
CA PHE A 59 5.45 -17.10 -10.64
C PHE A 59 6.27 -16.46 -9.52
N TRP A 60 6.79 -15.27 -9.79
CA TRP A 60 7.60 -14.47 -8.85
C TRP A 60 6.87 -14.10 -7.54
N ASP A 61 5.54 -14.10 -7.56
CA ASP A 61 4.64 -13.74 -6.46
C ASP A 61 3.92 -14.97 -5.85
N CYS A 62 4.51 -16.16 -5.99
CA CYS A 62 3.85 -17.43 -5.67
C CYS A 62 3.42 -17.56 -4.21
N ASN A 63 4.08 -16.92 -3.27
CA ASN A 63 3.81 -17.06 -1.84
C ASN A 63 3.26 -15.80 -1.17
N GLN A 64 3.40 -14.62 -1.78
CA GLN A 64 2.98 -13.35 -1.20
C GLN A 64 2.15 -12.59 -2.24
N ARG A 65 0.89 -12.32 -1.93
CA ARG A 65 -0.03 -11.55 -2.78
C ARG A 65 -0.98 -10.71 -1.92
N GLY A 66 -0.40 -9.73 -1.21
CA GLY A 66 -1.12 -8.78 -0.35
C GLY A 66 -1.55 -7.54 -1.13
N GLY A 67 -2.83 -7.42 -1.45
CA GLY A 67 -3.36 -6.43 -2.40
C GLY A 67 -3.97 -5.20 -1.76
N PHE A 68 -3.83 -4.07 -2.46
CA PHE A 68 -4.33 -2.76 -2.09
C PHE A 68 -5.08 -2.15 -3.29
N PRO A 69 -6.42 -1.98 -3.21
CA PRO A 69 -7.20 -1.38 -4.27
C PRO A 69 -6.68 0.00 -4.68
N ALA A 70 -6.57 0.22 -5.97
CA ALA A 70 -6.08 1.45 -6.56
C ALA A 70 -7.22 2.37 -6.99
N LEU A 71 -6.91 3.65 -7.13
CA LEU A 71 -7.79 4.72 -7.59
C LEU A 71 -9.00 4.98 -6.67
N PRO A 72 -8.82 4.97 -5.32
CA PRO A 72 -9.89 5.43 -4.45
C PRO A 72 -10.17 6.91 -4.70
N ASP A 73 -11.42 7.32 -4.47
CA ASP A 73 -11.76 8.73 -4.39
C ASP A 73 -11.01 9.37 -3.22
N MET A 74 -10.15 10.35 -3.50
CA MET A 74 -9.34 11.01 -2.48
C MET A 74 -10.09 12.09 -1.70
N GLU A 75 -11.21 12.58 -2.22
CA GLU A 75 -11.89 13.71 -1.60
C GLU A 75 -12.47 13.33 -0.23
N TRP A 76 -12.11 14.08 0.80
CA TRP A 76 -12.67 13.93 2.13
C TRP A 76 -14.18 14.18 2.11
N GLY A 77 -14.97 13.22 2.56
CA GLY A 77 -16.43 13.29 2.44
C GLY A 77 -16.96 13.05 1.03
N GLY A 78 -16.12 12.58 0.12
CA GLY A 78 -16.49 12.22 -1.25
C GLY A 78 -17.25 10.90 -1.37
N SER A 79 -17.15 10.27 -2.52
CA SER A 79 -17.89 9.03 -2.82
C SER A 79 -17.34 7.80 -2.11
N TYR A 80 -16.07 7.81 -1.72
CA TYR A 80 -15.31 6.65 -1.24
C TYR A 80 -15.25 5.49 -2.23
N ALA A 81 -15.57 5.72 -3.50
CA ALA A 81 -15.60 4.70 -4.53
C ALA A 81 -14.21 4.45 -5.13
N LEU A 82 -14.01 3.25 -5.65
CA LEU A 82 -12.88 2.96 -6.52
C LEU A 82 -13.23 3.41 -7.95
N GLN A 83 -12.43 4.31 -8.50
CA GLN A 83 -12.58 4.76 -9.88
C GLN A 83 -12.09 3.67 -10.85
N THR A 84 -12.76 3.54 -11.99
CA THR A 84 -12.31 2.64 -13.05
C THR A 84 -11.44 3.38 -14.06
N TYR A 85 -10.38 2.74 -14.51
CA TYR A 85 -9.57 3.21 -15.63
C TYR A 85 -9.56 2.18 -16.75
N LYS A 86 -9.93 2.61 -17.96
CA LYS A 86 -10.12 1.72 -19.13
C LYS A 86 -11.09 0.56 -18.86
N GLY A 87 -12.20 0.85 -18.16
CA GLY A 87 -13.23 -0.13 -17.83
C GLY A 87 -12.82 -1.20 -16.82
N LYS A 88 -11.76 -0.96 -16.04
CA LYS A 88 -11.23 -1.91 -15.06
C LYS A 88 -11.07 -1.28 -13.70
N HIS A 89 -11.29 -2.06 -12.65
CA HIS A 89 -10.75 -1.81 -11.32
C HIS A 89 -9.31 -2.31 -11.27
N TRP A 90 -8.47 -1.58 -10.56
CA TRP A 90 -7.04 -1.86 -10.44
C TRP A 90 -6.63 -2.10 -8.99
N MET A 91 -5.57 -2.84 -8.81
CA MET A 91 -5.00 -3.15 -7.51
C MET A 91 -3.48 -3.25 -7.65
N THR A 92 -2.75 -2.61 -6.76
CA THR A 92 -1.35 -2.95 -6.55
C THR A 92 -1.24 -3.97 -5.42
N TYR A 93 -0.19 -4.77 -5.40
CA TYR A 93 0.01 -5.74 -4.33
C TYR A 93 1.50 -5.93 -4.03
N LEU A 94 1.80 -6.17 -2.78
CA LEU A 94 3.10 -6.71 -2.41
C LEU A 94 3.15 -8.17 -2.83
N GLY A 95 4.23 -8.57 -3.49
CA GLY A 95 4.39 -9.92 -4.01
C GLY A 95 5.80 -10.45 -3.81
N GLY A 96 5.93 -11.78 -3.71
CA GLY A 96 7.23 -12.41 -3.57
C GLY A 96 7.20 -13.94 -3.47
N GLU A 97 8.37 -14.53 -3.60
CA GLU A 97 8.59 -15.96 -3.46
C GLU A 97 8.84 -16.40 -2.02
N GLY A 98 9.21 -15.49 -1.15
CA GLY A 98 9.53 -15.79 0.23
C GLY A 98 8.33 -16.27 1.01
N THR A 99 8.54 -17.16 1.96
CA THR A 99 7.52 -17.65 2.88
C THR A 99 7.54 -16.89 4.21
N GLY A 100 6.51 -17.07 5.00
CA GLY A 100 6.36 -16.41 6.29
C GLY A 100 5.61 -15.08 6.20
N TYR A 101 5.42 -14.47 7.35
CA TYR A 101 4.78 -13.16 7.46
C TYR A 101 5.70 -12.09 6.82
N GLU A 102 5.17 -11.35 5.85
CA GLU A 102 5.93 -10.33 5.10
C GLU A 102 7.21 -10.84 4.44
N SER A 103 7.19 -12.10 3.97
CA SER A 103 8.34 -12.68 3.25
C SER A 103 9.67 -12.54 4.02
N VAL A 104 9.74 -13.10 5.21
CA VAL A 104 10.90 -12.95 6.13
C VAL A 104 12.25 -13.40 5.54
N ASN A 105 12.26 -14.14 4.45
CA ASN A 105 13.47 -14.73 3.87
C ASN A 105 13.85 -14.22 2.46
N LYS A 106 13.02 -13.40 1.84
CA LYS A 106 13.27 -12.79 0.53
C LYS A 106 12.59 -11.44 0.40
N PRO A 107 13.12 -10.51 -0.43
CA PRO A 107 12.49 -9.23 -0.64
C PRO A 107 11.11 -9.37 -1.32
N LEU A 108 10.25 -8.41 -1.03
CA LEU A 108 8.99 -8.18 -1.71
C LEU A 108 9.14 -7.13 -2.82
N TYR A 109 8.28 -7.22 -3.82
CA TYR A 109 8.18 -6.30 -4.95
C TYR A 109 6.73 -5.86 -5.13
N ILE A 110 6.49 -4.85 -5.97
CA ILE A 110 5.14 -4.36 -6.24
C ILE A 110 4.61 -4.97 -7.54
N GLY A 111 3.48 -5.69 -7.43
CA GLY A 111 2.71 -6.23 -8.54
C GLY A 111 1.51 -5.37 -8.93
N LEU A 112 0.88 -5.70 -10.04
CA LEU A 112 -0.33 -5.05 -10.55
C LEU A 112 -1.36 -6.09 -10.96
N ALA A 113 -2.58 -5.94 -10.46
CA ALA A 113 -3.73 -6.76 -10.79
C ALA A 113 -4.92 -5.89 -11.23
N TRP A 114 -5.89 -6.50 -11.90
CA TRP A 114 -7.11 -5.82 -12.37
C TRP A 114 -8.27 -6.78 -12.56
N THR A 115 -9.47 -6.22 -12.55
CA THR A 115 -10.69 -6.91 -12.94
C THR A 115 -11.61 -5.98 -13.71
N ASP A 116 -12.39 -6.55 -14.63
CA ASP A 116 -13.52 -5.90 -15.32
C ASP A 116 -14.88 -6.43 -14.82
N ARG A 117 -14.87 -7.28 -13.78
CA ARG A 117 -16.07 -7.86 -13.17
C ARG A 117 -16.51 -7.05 -11.96
N PRO A 118 -17.78 -7.16 -11.54
CA PRO A 118 -18.27 -6.56 -10.30
C PRO A 118 -17.46 -7.01 -9.08
N LEU A 119 -17.13 -6.09 -8.20
CA LEU A 119 -16.29 -6.34 -7.02
C LEU A 119 -16.93 -7.37 -6.07
N GLY A 120 -18.26 -7.34 -5.91
CA GLY A 120 -19.01 -8.30 -5.10
C GLY A 120 -19.02 -9.73 -5.60
N SER A 121 -18.49 -10.03 -6.79
CA SER A 121 -18.44 -11.40 -7.34
C SER A 121 -17.30 -12.25 -6.77
N ALA A 122 -16.37 -11.69 -6.01
CA ALA A 122 -15.27 -12.36 -5.32
C ALA A 122 -14.58 -13.44 -6.19
N HIS A 123 -13.99 -13.01 -7.28
CA HIS A 123 -13.25 -13.87 -8.20
C HIS A 123 -11.77 -13.50 -8.20
N GLU A 124 -10.92 -14.42 -8.67
CA GLU A 124 -9.49 -14.15 -8.85
C GLU A 124 -9.28 -13.02 -9.87
N TRP A 125 -8.55 -11.97 -9.48
CA TRP A 125 -8.18 -10.87 -10.38
C TRP A 125 -7.05 -11.29 -11.30
N GLN A 126 -7.06 -10.77 -12.53
CA GLN A 126 -5.95 -10.92 -13.44
C GLN A 126 -4.74 -10.16 -12.91
N ALA A 127 -3.54 -10.72 -13.07
CA ALA A 127 -2.32 -10.07 -12.61
C ALA A 127 -1.22 -10.14 -13.68
N GLN A 128 -0.31 -9.16 -13.67
CA GLN A 128 0.88 -9.19 -14.52
C GLN A 128 1.83 -10.30 -14.10
N ASP A 129 2.56 -10.88 -15.09
CA ASP A 129 3.51 -11.96 -14.87
C ASP A 129 4.86 -11.48 -14.30
N LYS A 130 5.07 -10.17 -14.25
CA LYS A 130 6.27 -9.55 -13.69
C LYS A 130 5.88 -8.42 -12.75
N PRO A 131 6.69 -8.12 -11.73
CA PRO A 131 6.46 -6.95 -10.90
C PRO A 131 6.49 -5.68 -11.75
N VAL A 132 5.69 -4.68 -11.38
CA VAL A 132 5.73 -3.34 -11.99
C VAL A 132 6.83 -2.48 -11.40
N MET A 133 7.28 -2.81 -10.19
CA MET A 133 8.45 -2.21 -9.54
C MET A 133 9.20 -3.28 -8.73
N SER A 134 10.53 -3.20 -8.76
CA SER A 134 11.44 -4.12 -8.08
C SER A 134 12.63 -3.36 -7.53
N ILE A 135 13.22 -3.86 -6.45
CA ILE A 135 14.49 -3.35 -5.91
C ILE A 135 15.67 -3.51 -6.90
N HIS A 136 15.50 -4.34 -7.93
CA HIS A 136 16.50 -4.62 -8.97
C HIS A 136 16.37 -3.72 -10.19
N ASP A 137 15.34 -2.86 -10.26
CA ASP A 137 15.19 -1.93 -11.37
C ASP A 137 16.36 -0.95 -11.43
N LYS A 138 16.68 -0.47 -12.64
CA LYS A 138 17.80 0.46 -12.86
C LYS A 138 17.63 1.79 -12.14
N ASP A 139 16.38 2.22 -11.94
CA ASP A 139 16.02 3.46 -11.24
C ASP A 139 15.67 3.25 -9.76
N ALA A 140 15.85 2.02 -9.23
CA ALA A 140 15.64 1.74 -7.81
C ALA A 140 16.67 2.48 -6.96
N GLN A 141 16.17 3.23 -5.97
CA GLN A 141 16.95 4.13 -5.13
C GLN A 141 17.41 3.45 -3.84
N TRP A 142 18.40 4.01 -3.16
CA TRP A 142 19.02 3.43 -1.96
C TRP A 142 18.04 3.06 -0.84
N TRP A 143 17.01 3.88 -0.63
CA TRP A 143 16.05 3.75 0.44
C TRP A 143 15.08 2.54 0.29
N GLU A 144 15.02 1.92 -0.89
CA GLU A 144 14.14 0.78 -1.19
C GLU A 144 14.88 -0.53 -1.51
N LYS A 145 16.21 -0.57 -1.35
CA LYS A 145 17.06 -1.68 -1.81
C LYS A 145 16.94 -2.96 -0.99
N LEU A 146 16.27 -2.95 0.15
CA LEU A 146 16.06 -4.15 0.94
C LEU A 146 14.76 -4.86 0.59
N THR A 147 13.65 -4.11 0.47
CA THR A 147 12.33 -4.67 0.16
C THR A 147 11.34 -3.54 -0.09
N GLN A 148 10.29 -3.83 -0.85
CA GLN A 148 9.14 -2.95 -1.04
C GLN A 148 7.94 -3.57 -0.33
N TYR A 149 6.99 -2.72 0.12
CA TYR A 149 5.83 -3.17 0.88
C TYR A 149 4.51 -2.66 0.29
N LYS A 150 3.66 -2.11 1.12
CA LYS A 150 2.35 -1.59 0.78
C LYS A 150 2.44 -0.43 -0.18
N SER A 151 1.50 -0.37 -1.12
CA SER A 151 1.40 0.70 -2.09
C SER A 151 -0.06 1.05 -2.35
N VAL A 152 -0.34 2.31 -2.60
CA VAL A 152 -1.66 2.79 -3.02
C VAL A 152 -1.50 3.75 -4.18
N VAL A 153 -2.36 3.62 -5.19
CA VAL A 153 -2.34 4.47 -6.37
C VAL A 153 -3.53 5.40 -6.38
N TYR A 154 -3.27 6.67 -6.63
CA TYR A 154 -4.28 7.71 -6.78
C TYR A 154 -4.34 8.21 -8.22
N TRP A 155 -5.53 8.60 -8.66
CA TRP A 155 -5.72 9.29 -9.93
C TRP A 155 -5.71 10.79 -9.70
N ASP A 156 -4.55 11.38 -9.89
CA ASP A 156 -4.35 12.83 -9.88
C ASP A 156 -4.73 13.41 -11.26
N LYS A 157 -5.97 13.84 -11.40
CA LYS A 157 -6.49 14.40 -12.64
C LYS A 157 -5.85 15.76 -12.99
N GLU A 158 -5.36 16.47 -12.00
CA GLU A 158 -4.66 17.75 -12.15
C GLU A 158 -3.21 17.55 -12.58
N LYS A 159 -2.68 16.34 -12.41
CA LYS A 159 -1.29 15.97 -12.73
C LYS A 159 -0.27 16.84 -12.00
N THR A 160 -0.49 17.07 -10.72
CA THR A 160 0.35 17.89 -9.83
C THR A 160 1.84 17.55 -9.97
N LEU A 161 2.16 16.27 -10.12
CA LEU A 161 3.53 15.76 -10.33
C LEU A 161 3.85 15.42 -11.81
N GLY A 162 3.05 15.91 -12.77
CA GLY A 162 3.29 15.72 -14.19
C GLY A 162 2.79 14.39 -14.78
N ALA A 163 2.12 13.55 -13.98
CA ALA A 163 1.53 12.30 -14.43
C ALA A 163 0.15 12.06 -13.76
N PRO A 164 -0.78 11.37 -14.44
CA PRO A 164 -2.13 11.18 -13.91
C PRO A 164 -2.21 10.12 -12.79
N PHE A 165 -1.25 9.22 -12.69
CA PHE A 165 -1.26 8.20 -11.65
C PHE A 165 -0.06 8.37 -10.73
N VAL A 166 -0.34 8.50 -9.45
CA VAL A 166 0.63 8.70 -8.38
C VAL A 166 0.52 7.52 -7.42
N MET A 167 1.56 6.73 -7.31
CA MET A 167 1.67 5.64 -6.34
C MET A 167 2.46 6.14 -5.13
N PHE A 168 1.88 6.06 -3.95
CA PHE A 168 2.62 6.11 -2.70
C PHE A 168 2.95 4.69 -2.28
N TYR A 169 4.20 4.42 -1.93
CA TYR A 169 4.63 3.11 -1.46
C TYR A 169 5.66 3.21 -0.35
N ASN A 170 5.64 2.26 0.55
CA ASN A 170 6.68 2.17 1.56
C ASN A 170 7.68 1.05 1.21
N ALA A 171 8.92 1.30 1.57
CA ALA A 171 10.02 0.40 1.31
C ALA A 171 11.14 0.59 2.34
N ALA A 172 11.93 -0.45 2.53
CA ALA A 172 13.07 -0.41 3.43
C ALA A 172 14.39 -0.37 2.67
N GLY A 173 15.31 0.43 3.19
CA GLY A 173 16.67 0.55 2.70
C GLY A 173 17.60 1.08 3.78
N ARG A 174 18.91 1.09 3.47
CA ARG A 174 19.95 1.65 4.34
C ARG A 174 20.42 3.00 3.79
N HIS A 175 20.54 3.97 4.70
CA HIS A 175 21.09 5.27 4.33
C HIS A 175 22.57 5.12 3.93
N PRO A 176 23.01 5.66 2.77
CA PRO A 176 24.34 5.39 2.25
C PRO A 176 25.48 5.92 3.12
N GLU A 177 25.24 7.00 3.88
CA GLU A 177 26.26 7.62 4.72
C GLU A 177 26.23 7.15 6.18
N THR A 178 25.02 6.92 6.73
CA THR A 178 24.84 6.61 8.15
C THR A 178 24.58 5.13 8.44
N ASP A 179 24.36 4.33 7.40
CA ASP A 179 23.93 2.92 7.45
C ASP A 179 22.60 2.67 8.22
N LEU A 180 21.89 3.73 8.58
CA LEU A 180 20.57 3.63 9.22
C LEU A 180 19.60 2.83 8.35
N LYS A 181 19.06 1.76 8.90
CA LYS A 181 17.98 1.00 8.29
C LYS A 181 16.65 1.59 8.73
N ALA A 182 15.84 2.05 7.78
CA ALA A 182 14.50 2.51 8.07
C ALA A 182 13.55 2.19 6.91
N GLU A 183 12.27 2.13 7.22
CA GLU A 183 11.21 2.07 6.25
C GLU A 183 10.68 3.50 6.00
N ARG A 184 10.51 3.83 4.73
CA ARG A 184 10.22 5.18 4.25
C ARG A 184 9.10 5.15 3.23
N VAL A 185 8.46 6.29 3.02
CA VAL A 185 7.43 6.50 1.99
C VAL A 185 8.04 7.22 0.81
N GLY A 186 7.79 6.70 -0.39
CA GLY A 186 8.16 7.33 -1.64
C GLY A 186 7.04 7.33 -2.66
N ILE A 187 7.32 7.94 -3.80
CA ILE A 187 6.38 8.14 -4.90
C ILE A 187 6.91 7.50 -6.18
N ALA A 188 6.02 6.86 -6.93
CA ALA A 188 6.23 6.51 -8.33
C ALA A 188 5.09 7.07 -9.19
N LEU A 189 5.41 7.42 -10.42
CA LEU A 189 4.53 8.09 -11.37
C LEU A 189 4.27 7.22 -12.59
N SER A 190 3.02 7.23 -13.08
CA SER A 190 2.65 6.48 -14.29
C SER A 190 1.67 7.26 -15.18
N LYS A 191 1.74 7.01 -16.49
CA LYS A 191 0.78 7.53 -17.48
C LYS A 191 -0.29 6.51 -17.85
N ASP A 192 -0.10 5.23 -17.50
CA ASP A 192 -0.91 4.12 -18.02
C ASP A 192 -1.21 3.00 -17.01
N MET A 193 -0.86 3.17 -15.74
CA MET A 193 -0.94 2.20 -14.63
C MET A 193 0.08 1.04 -14.74
N LYS A 194 0.69 0.81 -15.89
CA LYS A 194 1.52 -0.38 -16.18
C LYS A 194 3.01 -0.11 -16.10
N LYS A 195 3.44 1.12 -16.48
CA LYS A 195 4.84 1.55 -16.47
C LYS A 195 5.02 2.65 -15.44
N TRP A 196 5.91 2.40 -14.51
CA TRP A 196 6.15 3.29 -13.37
C TRP A 196 7.56 3.86 -13.42
N LYS A 197 7.69 5.10 -13.04
CA LYS A 197 8.97 5.80 -12.86
C LYS A 197 9.02 6.38 -11.46
N ARG A 198 10.08 6.11 -10.75
CA ARG A 198 10.30 6.64 -9.40
C ARG A 198 10.45 8.15 -9.43
N TYR A 199 9.88 8.81 -8.44
CA TYR A 199 10.07 10.25 -8.29
C TYR A 199 11.52 10.55 -7.89
N PRO A 200 12.21 11.49 -8.56
CA PRO A 200 13.64 11.72 -8.31
C PRO A 200 13.95 12.20 -6.90
N GLY A 201 13.00 12.90 -6.25
CA GLY A 201 13.15 13.44 -4.90
C GLY A 201 12.75 12.47 -3.77
N ASN A 202 12.62 11.17 -4.05
CA ASN A 202 12.37 10.18 -3.02
C ASN A 202 13.54 9.99 -2.04
N PRO A 203 13.28 9.51 -0.79
CA PRO A 203 11.96 9.34 -0.19
C PRO A 203 11.31 10.69 0.12
N VAL A 204 9.96 10.75 0.12
CA VAL A 204 9.21 11.98 0.38
C VAL A 204 8.81 12.14 1.84
N PHE A 205 8.81 11.04 2.60
CA PHE A 205 8.48 11.09 4.03
C PHE A 205 9.12 9.91 4.80
N ALA A 206 9.66 10.20 5.98
CA ALA A 206 10.25 9.20 6.87
C ALA A 206 10.45 9.76 8.29
N HIS A 207 10.57 8.84 9.25
CA HIS A 207 11.22 9.07 10.54
C HIS A 207 12.61 8.45 10.48
N GLU A 208 13.65 9.29 10.55
CA GLU A 208 15.05 8.89 10.29
C GLU A 208 15.74 8.44 11.58
N ALA A 209 15.34 7.29 12.13
CA ALA A 209 16.05 6.60 13.18
C ALA A 209 16.20 5.11 12.84
N ASP A 210 17.23 4.44 13.38
CA ASP A 210 17.49 3.05 13.03
C ASP A 210 16.36 2.13 13.49
N GLY A 211 15.89 1.29 12.58
CA GLY A 211 14.79 0.35 12.82
C GLY A 211 13.40 0.99 12.76
N THR A 212 13.25 2.29 12.47
CA THR A 212 11.92 2.90 12.36
C THR A 212 11.14 2.37 11.17
N ILE A 213 9.84 2.28 11.36
CA ILE A 213 8.87 2.00 10.31
C ILE A 213 8.06 3.27 10.08
N THR A 214 7.98 3.72 8.83
CA THR A 214 7.09 4.79 8.37
C THR A 214 6.46 4.34 7.08
N GLY A 215 5.16 4.05 7.11
CA GLY A 215 4.52 3.45 5.95
C GLY A 215 3.01 3.48 5.99
N ASP A 216 2.41 2.68 5.14
CA ASP A 216 0.96 2.53 5.03
C ASP A 216 0.23 3.84 4.69
N ALA A 217 0.88 4.68 3.87
CA ALA A 217 0.35 5.98 3.50
C ALA A 217 -1.04 5.87 2.85
N HIS A 218 -2.02 6.57 3.43
CA HIS A 218 -3.35 6.74 2.89
C HIS A 218 -3.66 8.21 2.74
N ILE A 219 -3.88 8.67 1.49
CA ILE A 219 -4.02 10.09 1.18
C ILE A 219 -5.50 10.46 1.06
N GLN A 220 -5.88 11.56 1.74
CA GLN A 220 -7.17 12.22 1.58
C GLN A 220 -6.93 13.69 1.19
N LYS A 221 -7.76 14.24 0.32
CA LYS A 221 -7.74 15.66 -0.04
C LYS A 221 -8.82 16.41 0.72
N MET A 222 -8.43 17.38 1.51
CA MET A 222 -9.31 18.22 2.33
C MET A 222 -9.20 19.66 1.84
N GLY A 223 -10.03 20.05 0.86
CA GLY A 223 -9.87 21.33 0.16
C GLY A 223 -8.55 21.36 -0.61
N ASP A 224 -7.69 22.32 -0.31
CA ASP A 224 -6.39 22.48 -0.96
C ASP A 224 -5.25 21.69 -0.27
N VAL A 225 -5.57 20.94 0.79
CA VAL A 225 -4.56 20.22 1.59
C VAL A 225 -4.68 18.72 1.36
N TYR A 226 -3.57 18.08 1.08
CA TYR A 226 -3.44 16.62 1.13
C TYR A 226 -3.09 16.20 2.55
N VAL A 227 -3.80 15.23 3.09
CA VAL A 227 -3.54 14.64 4.40
C VAL A 227 -3.17 13.18 4.21
N MET A 228 -1.97 12.82 4.63
CA MET A 228 -1.49 11.45 4.64
C MET A 228 -1.71 10.86 6.03
N PHE A 229 -2.65 9.94 6.17
CA PHE A 229 -2.72 9.07 7.33
C PHE A 229 -1.71 7.94 7.16
N TYR A 230 -0.89 7.70 8.18
CA TYR A 230 0.19 6.72 8.08
C TYR A 230 0.40 5.97 9.40
N PHE A 231 1.01 4.79 9.28
CA PHE A 231 1.49 3.99 10.40
C PHE A 231 2.96 4.28 10.65
N SER A 232 3.34 4.33 11.93
CA SER A 232 4.74 4.36 12.32
C SER A 232 5.00 3.47 13.53
N ALA A 233 6.22 2.94 13.60
CA ALA A 233 6.68 2.16 14.75
C ALA A 233 8.17 2.39 15.03
N PHE A 234 8.54 2.14 16.30
CA PHE A 234 9.91 2.24 16.80
C PHE A 234 10.56 3.64 16.66
N GLU A 235 9.73 4.68 16.57
CA GLU A 235 10.20 6.07 16.55
C GLU A 235 10.62 6.50 17.96
N PRO A 236 11.93 6.77 18.23
CA PRO A 236 12.45 7.00 19.60
C PRO A 236 11.85 8.23 20.29
N SER A 237 11.39 9.23 19.54
CA SER A 237 10.80 10.45 20.09
C SER A 237 9.34 10.30 20.51
N ARG A 238 8.70 9.17 20.18
CA ARG A 238 7.29 8.91 20.46
C ARG A 238 7.11 8.05 21.71
N LYS A 239 6.02 8.31 22.43
CA LYS A 239 5.65 7.59 23.65
C LYS A 239 5.31 6.12 23.37
N TYR A 240 4.65 5.85 22.28
CA TYR A 240 4.15 4.52 21.91
C TYR A 240 5.06 3.85 20.89
N LYS A 241 5.25 2.54 21.04
CA LYS A 241 6.07 1.73 20.15
C LYS A 241 5.51 1.65 18.73
N ALA A 242 4.18 1.71 18.60
CA ALA A 242 3.47 1.73 17.32
C ALA A 242 2.28 2.68 17.43
N PHE A 243 1.98 3.43 16.37
CA PHE A 243 0.91 4.43 16.35
C PHE A 243 0.47 4.73 14.92
N ASN A 244 -0.75 5.26 14.78
CA ASN A 244 -1.21 5.89 13.56
C ASN A 244 -1.40 7.39 13.80
N THR A 245 -0.95 8.18 12.86
CA THR A 245 -1.04 9.65 12.90
C THR A 245 -1.17 10.21 11.48
N PHE A 246 -0.89 11.47 11.26
CA PHE A 246 -0.98 12.09 9.94
C PHE A 246 0.10 13.13 9.69
N ALA A 247 0.33 13.39 8.42
CA ALA A 247 1.11 14.51 7.90
C ALA A 247 0.29 15.26 6.86
N ALA A 248 0.58 16.53 6.64
CA ALA A 248 -0.10 17.38 5.68
C ALA A 248 0.85 17.92 4.62
N SER A 249 0.34 18.12 3.40
CA SER A 249 1.08 18.63 2.25
C SER A 249 0.18 19.45 1.33
N TYR A 250 0.75 20.42 0.61
CA TYR A 250 0.07 21.14 -0.48
C TYR A 250 0.46 20.64 -1.87
N ASP A 251 1.48 19.78 -1.99
CA ASP A 251 2.08 19.40 -3.27
C ASP A 251 2.38 17.89 -3.42
N LEU A 252 1.96 17.06 -2.44
CA LEU A 252 2.19 15.61 -2.38
C LEU A 252 3.66 15.21 -2.10
N VAL A 253 4.58 16.15 -2.01
CA VAL A 253 6.02 15.90 -1.88
C VAL A 253 6.57 16.40 -0.55
N HIS A 254 6.21 17.63 -0.16
CA HIS A 254 6.67 18.24 1.07
C HIS A 254 5.65 18.04 2.16
N TRP A 255 5.95 17.18 3.12
CA TRP A 255 5.04 16.76 4.18
C TRP A 255 5.44 17.36 5.52
N THR A 256 4.48 17.97 6.20
CA THR A 256 4.60 18.45 7.57
C THR A 256 3.96 17.42 8.51
N ASP A 257 4.77 16.78 9.33
CA ASP A 257 4.35 15.79 10.30
C ASP A 257 3.57 16.43 11.47
N TRP A 258 2.50 15.77 11.89
CA TRP A 258 1.73 16.17 13.07
C TRP A 258 2.54 15.88 14.35
N LYS A 259 2.70 16.90 15.20
CA LYS A 259 3.46 16.82 16.46
C LYS A 259 2.58 16.70 17.72
N GLY A 260 1.26 16.65 17.56
CA GLY A 260 0.32 16.46 18.66
C GLY A 260 0.10 14.98 19.03
N ALA A 261 -1.03 14.71 19.65
CA ALA A 261 -1.42 13.35 20.05
C ALA A 261 -1.65 12.45 18.81
N ASP A 262 -1.23 11.19 18.92
CA ASP A 262 -1.45 10.20 17.88
C ASP A 262 -2.95 9.85 17.79
N LEU A 263 -3.43 9.50 16.59
CA LEU A 263 -4.84 9.21 16.34
C LEU A 263 -5.25 7.85 16.90
N ILE A 264 -4.39 6.84 16.69
CA ILE A 264 -4.59 5.48 17.18
C ILE A 264 -3.30 5.02 17.86
N ILE A 265 -3.43 4.52 19.05
CA ILE A 265 -2.35 4.01 19.88
C ILE A 265 -2.67 2.59 20.35
N PRO A 266 -1.67 1.79 20.74
CA PRO A 266 -1.93 0.49 21.35
C PRO A 266 -2.82 0.61 22.59
N SER A 267 -3.73 -0.35 22.76
CA SER A 267 -4.62 -0.47 23.93
C SER A 267 -3.86 -1.04 25.15
#